data_f1115125790628c6eee9ba424df8a5b6
#
_entry.id   f1115125790628c6eee9ba424df8a5b6
#
_cell.length_a   1.000
_cell.length_b   1.000
_cell.length_c   1.000
_cell.angle_alpha   90.00
_cell.angle_beta   90.00
_cell.angle_gamma   90.00
#
_symmetry.space_group_name_H-M   'P 1'
#
loop_
_entity.id
_entity.type
_entity.pdbx_description
1 polymer ?
#
loop_
_entity_poly.entity_id
_entity_poly.type
_entity_poly.pdbx_seq_one_letter_code
_entity_poly.pdbx_strand_id
1 'polypeptide(L)'
;MQVYKVKRNQNIFDVAVSTHGSIEGIFDLLINNPDLSFHSQLKEDEEIYWDEEFIIYDSIVNTLQSEHIVPANGERHVYHKSTTASLRCVVYISPKEASIALQMAGDGNLIVDWGDNSDLETITLSPTCLLYTSDAADEL
;
A
#
# COMPACT_ATOMS: atom_id res chain seq x y z
N MET A 1 33.73 -3.38 2.76
CA MET A 1 32.54 -4.18 2.34
C MET A 1 32.07 -4.99 3.53
N GLN A 2 30.81 -4.84 3.88
CA GLN A 2 30.14 -5.47 5.03
C GLN A 2 29.07 -6.42 4.53
N VAL A 3 28.58 -7.29 5.44
CA VAL A 3 27.48 -8.24 5.14
C VAL A 3 26.32 -7.92 6.04
N TYR A 4 25.16 -7.71 5.43
CA TYR A 4 23.88 -7.58 6.11
C TYR A 4 23.07 -8.88 5.96
N LYS A 5 22.52 -9.39 7.06
CA LYS A 5 21.60 -10.51 7.02
C LYS A 5 20.16 -10.01 7.01
N VAL A 6 19.46 -10.33 5.94
CA VAL A 6 18.07 -9.96 5.74
C VAL A 6 17.20 -10.45 6.88
N LYS A 7 16.41 -9.58 7.45
CA LYS A 7 15.43 -9.92 8.50
C LYS A 7 14.10 -10.28 7.87
N ARG A 8 13.28 -10.95 8.65
CA ARG A 8 11.95 -11.37 8.21
C ARG A 8 11.13 -10.21 7.65
N ASN A 9 10.50 -10.42 6.51
CA ASN A 9 9.64 -9.48 5.80
C ASN A 9 10.33 -8.19 5.31
N GLN A 10 11.64 -8.18 5.17
CA GLN A 10 12.37 -7.08 4.53
C GLN A 10 12.38 -7.25 3.01
N ASN A 11 12.28 -6.13 2.32
CA ASN A 11 12.60 -5.99 0.91
C ASN A 11 13.93 -5.24 0.74
N ILE A 12 14.38 -5.07 -0.50
CA ILE A 12 15.65 -4.41 -0.78
C ILE A 12 15.69 -2.94 -0.30
N PHE A 13 14.55 -2.24 -0.29
CA PHE A 13 14.45 -0.87 0.20
C PHE A 13 14.58 -0.82 1.73
N ASP A 14 14.01 -1.79 2.44
CA ASP A 14 14.16 -1.91 3.89
C ASP A 14 15.61 -2.18 4.28
N VAL A 15 16.31 -3.00 3.49
CA VAL A 15 17.74 -3.24 3.68
C VAL A 15 18.53 -1.96 3.44
N ALA A 16 18.24 -1.21 2.36
CA ALA A 16 18.90 0.06 2.09
C ALA A 16 18.73 1.07 3.24
N VAL A 17 17.53 1.20 3.79
CA VAL A 17 17.29 2.06 4.96
C VAL A 17 18.06 1.55 6.18
N SER A 18 18.13 0.24 6.39
CA SER A 18 18.82 -0.36 7.54
C SER A 18 20.34 -0.16 7.48
N THR A 19 20.94 -0.18 6.28
CA THR A 19 22.39 -0.11 6.08
C THR A 19 22.88 1.30 5.79
N HIS A 20 22.14 2.10 5.03
CA HIS A 20 22.57 3.42 4.57
C HIS A 20 21.77 4.58 5.16
N GLY A 21 20.69 4.29 5.91
CA GLY A 21 19.79 5.31 6.45
C GLY A 21 18.89 5.98 5.42
N SER A 22 18.95 5.53 4.17
CA SER A 22 18.16 6.07 3.04
C SER A 22 17.84 4.97 2.02
N ILE A 23 16.71 5.10 1.34
CA ILE A 23 16.35 4.24 0.21
C ILE A 23 17.32 4.40 -0.98
N GLU A 24 18.00 5.53 -1.08
CA GLU A 24 19.00 5.79 -2.14
C GLU A 24 20.21 4.86 -2.02
N GLY A 25 20.47 4.29 -0.83
CA GLY A 25 21.49 3.26 -0.62
C GLY A 25 21.27 1.99 -1.44
N ILE A 26 20.09 1.84 -2.07
CA ILE A 26 19.80 0.70 -2.96
C ILE A 26 20.77 0.58 -4.12
N PHE A 27 21.34 1.70 -4.60
CA PHE A 27 22.30 1.66 -5.68
C PHE A 27 23.61 0.98 -5.28
N ASP A 28 24.08 1.19 -4.04
CA ASP A 28 25.24 0.47 -3.50
C ASP A 28 24.92 -1.02 -3.37
N LEU A 29 23.75 -1.37 -2.86
CA LEU A 29 23.34 -2.77 -2.74
C LEU A 29 23.30 -3.47 -4.10
N LEU A 30 22.78 -2.84 -5.15
CA LEU A 30 22.71 -3.43 -6.49
C LEU A 30 24.08 -3.55 -7.14
N ILE A 31 25.00 -2.63 -6.88
CA ILE A 31 26.37 -2.69 -7.40
C ILE A 31 27.14 -3.85 -6.77
N ASN A 32 26.98 -4.03 -5.46
CA ASN A 32 27.70 -5.07 -4.71
C ASN A 32 27.04 -6.46 -4.79
N ASN A 33 25.81 -6.54 -5.29
CA ASN A 33 25.06 -7.80 -5.45
C ASN A 33 24.44 -7.86 -6.86
N PRO A 34 25.17 -8.26 -7.89
CA PRO A 34 24.75 -8.20 -9.29
C PRO A 34 23.49 -9.06 -9.61
N ASP A 35 23.22 -10.05 -8.78
CA ASP A 35 22.06 -10.94 -8.93
C ASP A 35 20.75 -10.30 -8.41
N LEU A 36 20.84 -9.16 -7.72
CA LEU A 36 19.68 -8.45 -7.19
C LEU A 36 19.13 -7.43 -8.18
N SER A 37 17.85 -7.18 -8.06
CA SER A 37 17.11 -6.15 -8.79
C SER A 37 16.14 -5.42 -7.85
N PHE A 38 15.54 -4.33 -8.32
CA PHE A 38 14.51 -3.60 -7.56
C PHE A 38 13.28 -4.45 -7.18
N HIS A 39 13.07 -5.56 -7.88
CA HIS A 39 11.93 -6.46 -7.69
C HIS A 39 12.33 -7.80 -7.06
N SER A 40 13.60 -7.94 -6.63
CA SER A 40 14.06 -9.18 -6.00
C SER A 40 13.32 -9.41 -4.68
N GLN A 41 12.82 -10.63 -4.52
CA GLN A 41 12.25 -11.10 -3.26
C GLN A 41 13.36 -11.66 -2.39
N LEU A 42 13.68 -10.95 -1.33
CA LEU A 42 14.71 -11.37 -0.39
C LEU A 42 14.16 -12.44 0.58
N LYS A 43 15.04 -13.38 0.94
CA LYS A 43 14.72 -14.41 1.93
C LYS A 43 15.30 -14.04 3.28
N GLU A 44 14.65 -14.46 4.36
CA GLU A 44 15.19 -14.36 5.70
C GLU A 44 16.56 -15.04 5.77
N ASP A 45 17.52 -14.40 6.44
CA ASP A 45 18.92 -14.78 6.56
C ASP A 45 19.76 -14.75 5.26
N GLU A 46 19.21 -14.23 4.17
CA GLU A 46 19.99 -13.97 2.96
C GLU A 46 21.08 -12.92 3.22
N GLU A 47 22.27 -13.14 2.68
CA GLU A 47 23.42 -12.26 2.87
C GLU A 47 23.51 -11.24 1.76
N ILE A 48 23.44 -9.95 2.11
CA ILE A 48 23.54 -8.82 1.20
C ILE A 48 24.82 -8.07 1.49
N TYR A 49 25.64 -7.88 0.47
CA TYR A 49 26.91 -7.13 0.55
C TYR A 49 26.65 -5.63 0.38
N TRP A 50 27.30 -4.82 1.21
CA TRP A 50 27.18 -3.38 1.16
C TRP A 50 28.47 -2.69 1.59
N ASP A 51 28.63 -1.40 1.25
CA ASP A 51 29.82 -0.63 1.58
C ASP A 51 29.51 0.43 2.63
N GLU A 52 30.20 0.35 3.76
CA GLU A 52 30.08 1.26 4.89
C GLU A 52 30.48 2.71 4.55
N GLU A 53 31.31 2.92 3.53
CA GLU A 53 31.70 4.25 3.09
C GLU A 53 30.57 5.02 2.39
N PHE A 54 29.50 4.32 1.97
CA PHE A 54 28.32 4.89 1.32
C PHE A 54 27.14 5.14 2.24
N ILE A 55 27.33 5.13 3.57
CA ILE A 55 26.25 5.51 4.50
C ILE A 55 25.83 6.95 4.20
N ILE A 56 24.52 7.15 3.95
CA ILE A 56 23.95 8.46 3.59
C ILE A 56 23.57 9.24 4.85
N TYR A 57 22.90 8.56 5.79
CA TYR A 57 22.46 9.16 7.06
C TYR A 57 22.83 8.28 8.26
N ASP A 58 24.03 8.52 8.80
CA ASP A 58 24.53 7.84 10.01
C ASP A 58 23.57 7.93 11.18
N SER A 59 22.92 9.08 11.37
CA SER A 59 21.99 9.29 12.47
C SER A 59 20.79 8.35 12.42
N ILE A 60 20.30 8.05 11.22
CA ILE A 60 19.18 7.12 11.02
C ILE A 60 19.66 5.68 11.31
N VAL A 61 20.77 5.28 10.74
CA VAL A 61 21.35 3.94 10.96
C VAL A 61 21.59 3.71 12.46
N ASN A 62 22.22 4.67 13.14
CA ASN A 62 22.50 4.59 14.57
C ASN A 62 21.20 4.52 15.40
N THR A 63 20.17 5.29 15.03
CA THR A 63 18.88 5.23 15.73
C THR A 63 18.21 3.87 15.54
N LEU A 64 18.20 3.34 14.33
CA LEU A 64 17.63 2.01 14.06
C LEU A 64 18.33 0.92 14.87
N GLN A 65 19.65 1.00 14.97
CA GLN A 65 20.44 0.04 15.74
C GLN A 65 20.23 0.18 17.25
N SER A 66 20.27 1.40 17.79
CA SER A 66 20.14 1.65 19.25
C SER A 66 18.75 1.29 19.77
N GLU A 67 17.72 1.60 18.99
CA GLU A 67 16.33 1.32 19.36
C GLU A 67 15.86 -0.07 18.92
N HIS A 68 16.74 -0.87 18.31
CA HIS A 68 16.45 -2.21 17.78
C HIS A 68 15.27 -2.21 16.79
N ILE A 69 15.13 -1.12 16.02
CA ILE A 69 14.09 -1.00 15.01
C ILE A 69 14.55 -1.68 13.73
N VAL A 70 13.75 -2.59 13.24
CA VAL A 70 13.98 -3.27 11.96
C VAL A 70 12.97 -2.74 10.94
N PRO A 71 13.40 -1.90 9.97
CA PRO A 71 12.55 -1.56 8.85
C PRO A 71 12.13 -2.85 8.14
N ALA A 72 10.86 -3.11 8.11
CA ALA A 72 10.28 -4.27 7.48
C ALA A 72 8.91 -3.84 6.96
N ASN A 73 8.95 -2.91 5.98
CA ASN A 73 7.74 -2.49 5.28
C ASN A 73 7.37 -3.53 4.22
N GLY A 74 7.94 -4.71 4.40
CA GLY A 74 7.79 -5.83 3.55
C GLY A 74 6.39 -5.87 3.03
N GLU A 75 6.23 -6.20 1.78
CA GLU A 75 4.97 -6.32 1.08
C GLU A 75 3.86 -6.59 2.08
N ARG A 76 3.17 -5.53 2.46
CA ARG A 76 1.84 -5.73 2.98
C ARG A 76 1.07 -6.32 1.81
N HIS A 77 1.21 -7.61 1.65
CA HIS A 77 0.15 -8.36 1.09
C HIS A 77 -1.03 -8.08 2.01
N VAL A 78 -1.72 -6.99 1.71
CA VAL A 78 -3.07 -6.82 2.21
C VAL A 78 -3.81 -7.96 1.52
N TYR A 79 -3.70 -9.14 2.14
CA TYR A 79 -4.66 -10.17 1.87
C TYR A 79 -5.98 -9.53 2.25
N HIS A 80 -6.74 -9.17 1.26
CA HIS A 80 -8.14 -8.91 1.49
C HIS A 80 -8.64 -10.19 2.15
N LYS A 81 -8.72 -10.17 3.49
CA LYS A 81 -9.53 -11.16 4.15
C LYS A 81 -10.84 -11.07 3.40
N SER A 82 -11.21 -12.14 2.72
CA SER A 82 -12.56 -12.27 2.22
C SER A 82 -13.42 -12.27 3.47
N THR A 83 -13.79 -11.10 3.90
CA THR A 83 -14.74 -10.94 4.98
C THR A 83 -16.07 -11.29 4.36
N THR A 84 -16.77 -12.24 4.95
CA THR A 84 -18.19 -12.48 4.67
C THR A 84 -19.04 -11.27 5.06
N ALA A 85 -18.44 -10.25 5.67
CA ALA A 85 -19.08 -8.98 5.96
C ALA A 85 -19.11 -8.13 4.68
N SER A 86 -20.29 -7.78 4.24
CA SER A 86 -20.50 -6.81 3.16
C SER A 86 -19.88 -5.48 3.56
N LEU A 87 -19.06 -4.92 2.65
CA LEU A 87 -18.56 -3.56 2.82
C LEU A 87 -19.78 -2.61 2.79
N ARG A 88 -19.90 -1.78 3.81
CA ARG A 88 -20.93 -0.74 3.87
C ARG A 88 -20.26 0.62 3.89
N CYS A 89 -20.60 1.46 2.92
CA CYS A 89 -20.24 2.86 2.91
C CYS A 89 -21.51 3.69 3.07
N VAL A 90 -21.50 4.66 3.96
CA VAL A 90 -22.60 5.60 4.15
C VAL A 90 -22.07 7.01 3.85
N VAL A 91 -22.69 7.67 2.89
CA VAL A 91 -22.35 9.04 2.50
C VAL A 91 -23.48 9.96 2.93
N TYR A 92 -23.13 10.98 3.71
CA TYR A 92 -24.07 12.02 4.10
C TYR A 92 -23.87 13.25 3.20
N ILE A 93 -24.91 13.62 2.49
CA ILE A 93 -24.89 14.82 1.63
C ILE A 93 -25.63 15.95 2.31
N SER A 94 -25.16 17.19 2.06
CA SER A 94 -25.83 18.39 2.51
C SER A 94 -27.15 18.56 1.74
N PRO A 95 -28.21 19.04 2.37
CA PRO A 95 -29.48 19.33 1.68
C PRO A 95 -29.37 20.38 0.56
N LYS A 96 -28.21 21.01 0.43
CA LYS A 96 -27.92 21.96 -0.65
C LYS A 96 -27.30 21.30 -1.89
N GLU A 97 -26.88 20.06 -1.78
CA GLU A 97 -26.31 19.28 -2.89
C GLU A 97 -27.44 18.54 -3.59
N ALA A 98 -27.61 18.79 -4.89
CA ALA A 98 -28.70 18.22 -5.67
C ALA A 98 -28.35 16.86 -6.28
N SER A 99 -27.07 16.50 -6.35
CA SER A 99 -26.64 15.25 -6.96
C SER A 99 -25.36 14.71 -6.32
N ILE A 100 -25.20 13.39 -6.39
CA ILE A 100 -23.96 12.70 -6.01
C ILE A 100 -23.45 11.90 -7.20
N ALA A 101 -22.14 11.96 -7.43
CA ALA A 101 -21.46 11.12 -8.41
C ALA A 101 -20.54 10.13 -7.67
N LEU A 102 -20.76 8.85 -7.89
CA LEU A 102 -19.92 7.78 -7.35
C LEU A 102 -19.13 7.15 -8.49
N GLN A 103 -17.81 7.09 -8.29
CA GLN A 103 -16.91 6.48 -9.23
C GLN A 103 -16.33 5.21 -8.59
N MET A 104 -16.66 4.06 -9.12
CA MET A 104 -16.28 2.78 -8.54
C MET A 104 -15.85 1.78 -9.61
N ALA A 105 -14.92 0.91 -9.22
CA ALA A 105 -14.48 -0.21 -10.03
C ALA A 105 -14.34 -1.44 -9.13
N GLY A 106 -14.63 -2.61 -9.67
CA GLY A 106 -14.53 -3.85 -8.89
C GLY A 106 -15.17 -5.02 -9.61
N ASP A 107 -15.35 -6.09 -8.87
CA ASP A 107 -16.03 -7.30 -9.32
C ASP A 107 -17.15 -7.64 -8.33
N GLY A 108 -18.30 -8.05 -8.84
CA GLY A 108 -19.49 -8.39 -8.04
C GLY A 108 -20.62 -7.37 -8.17
N ASN A 109 -21.55 -7.40 -7.23
CA ASN A 109 -22.72 -6.53 -7.21
C ASN A 109 -22.66 -5.54 -6.04
N LEU A 110 -22.96 -4.29 -6.33
CA LEU A 110 -23.18 -3.23 -5.37
C LEU A 110 -24.68 -3.00 -5.19
N ILE A 111 -25.13 -2.91 -3.95
CA ILE A 111 -26.49 -2.52 -3.62
C ILE A 111 -26.45 -1.08 -3.12
N VAL A 112 -27.15 -0.20 -3.78
CA VAL A 112 -27.23 1.23 -3.45
C VAL A 112 -28.61 1.54 -2.86
N ASP A 113 -28.57 2.23 -1.74
CA ASP A 113 -29.73 2.84 -1.09
C ASP A 113 -29.49 4.37 -1.17
N TRP A 114 -30.30 5.06 -1.96
CA TRP A 114 -30.15 6.50 -2.17
C TRP A 114 -30.70 7.32 -1.00
N GLY A 115 -31.45 6.70 -0.09
CA GLY A 115 -32.01 7.35 1.09
C GLY A 115 -33.22 8.24 0.80
N ASP A 116 -33.81 8.14 -0.38
CA ASP A 116 -34.95 8.89 -0.88
C ASP A 116 -36.26 8.09 -0.79
N ASN A 117 -36.25 6.93 -0.13
CA ASN A 117 -37.31 5.93 -0.05
C ASN A 117 -37.62 5.22 -1.39
N SER A 118 -36.77 5.35 -2.40
CA SER A 118 -36.82 4.50 -3.57
C SER A 118 -36.40 3.07 -3.29
N ASP A 119 -36.69 2.16 -4.21
CA ASP A 119 -36.24 0.77 -4.10
C ASP A 119 -34.70 0.69 -4.19
N LEU A 120 -34.13 -0.32 -3.51
CA LEU A 120 -32.70 -0.59 -3.56
C LEU A 120 -32.26 -0.88 -4.99
N GLU A 121 -31.24 -0.18 -5.47
CA GLU A 121 -30.68 -0.40 -6.79
C GLU A 121 -29.50 -1.38 -6.73
N THR A 122 -29.48 -2.34 -7.65
CA THR A 122 -28.38 -3.30 -7.76
C THR A 122 -27.55 -3.00 -9.00
N ILE A 123 -26.29 -2.65 -8.79
CA ILE A 123 -25.32 -2.29 -9.83
C ILE A 123 -24.29 -3.39 -9.95
N THR A 124 -24.11 -3.96 -11.14
CA THR A 124 -23.02 -4.88 -11.40
C THR A 124 -21.74 -4.10 -11.65
N LEU A 125 -20.74 -4.29 -10.80
CA LEU A 125 -19.43 -3.65 -10.95
C LEU A 125 -18.67 -4.27 -12.12
N SER A 126 -17.84 -3.44 -12.75
CA SER A 126 -16.90 -3.83 -13.80
C SER A 126 -15.48 -3.53 -13.35
N PRO A 127 -14.46 -4.27 -13.84
CA PRO A 127 -13.06 -3.94 -13.59
C PRO A 127 -12.67 -2.55 -14.09
N THR A 128 -13.43 -2.02 -15.05
CA THR A 128 -13.30 -0.63 -15.50
C THR A 128 -14.18 0.26 -14.64
N CYS A 129 -13.65 1.45 -14.31
CA CYS A 129 -14.36 2.43 -13.50
C CYS A 129 -15.70 2.84 -14.12
N LEU A 130 -16.79 2.71 -13.36
CA LEU A 130 -18.12 3.18 -13.71
C LEU A 130 -18.41 4.48 -12.96
N LEU A 131 -18.91 5.48 -13.66
CA LEU A 131 -19.43 6.71 -13.06
C LEU A 131 -20.94 6.55 -12.88
N TYR A 132 -21.39 6.63 -11.63
CA TYR A 132 -22.80 6.60 -11.27
C TYR A 132 -23.22 7.96 -10.73
N THR A 133 -24.33 8.48 -11.24
CA THR A 133 -24.89 9.75 -10.78
C THR A 133 -26.36 9.55 -10.40
N SER A 134 -26.75 10.04 -9.25
CA SER A 134 -28.16 10.19 -8.88
C SER A 134 -28.51 11.66 -8.75
N ASP A 135 -29.66 12.02 -9.26
CA ASP A 135 -30.27 13.35 -9.10
C ASP A 135 -31.28 13.26 -7.95
N ALA A 136 -30.86 13.73 -6.77
CA ALA A 136 -31.72 13.73 -5.57
C ALA A 136 -32.74 14.88 -5.55
N ALA A 137 -32.92 15.60 -6.67
CA ALA A 137 -33.60 16.90 -6.70
C ALA A 137 -35.06 16.88 -7.20
N ASP A 138 -35.63 15.74 -7.53
CA ASP A 138 -36.95 15.75 -8.21
C ASP A 138 -38.16 15.38 -7.34
N GLU A 139 -38.04 15.29 -6.01
CA GLU A 139 -39.19 15.11 -5.14
C GLU A 139 -39.13 16.01 -3.88
N LEU A 140 -39.53 17.27 -4.05
CA LEU A 140 -40.11 18.12 -3.00
C LEU A 140 -41.39 18.78 -3.52
#